data_4a4fd925494e96a58e2d41b84f18ce14
#
_entry.id   4a4fd925494e96a58e2d41b84f18ce14
#
_cell.length_a   1.000
_cell.length_b   1.000
_cell.length_c   1.000
_cell.angle_alpha   90.00
_cell.angle_beta   90.00
_cell.angle_gamma   90.00
#
_symmetry.space_group_name_H-M   'P 1'
#
loop_
_entity.id
_entity.type
_entity.pdbx_description
1 polymer ?
#
loop_
_entity_poly.entity_id
_entity_poly.type
_entity_poly.pdbx_seq_one_letter_code
_entity_poly.pdbx_strand_id
1 'polypeptide(L)'
;AVRQVRERARDREVSIWNSADGMGEVYAQLYATDAQALDARLNALVATVCAGDPRSTDQRRADALGALAAGADRLACRCDNPDCAAEGRPVSAVVIHVVAEQASVKGHGQAPAALLGGDGLIPAELVAELAKTAGLQPIPVPAGTEPGYRPSVKLAAFVRARDLTCRAPGCDRPATQCDLDHTIAFADGGATHAANLKCLCRLHHLLATFCGWRAQQLPDGTVIWTLPGNQTYVTTPGSALLFPALCTPTGDPPRPDPARADRRGQRTAMMPRRASTRAQNRAHYIAAERHRNHQARRIAHVVTQTATTAPETNGPPPDPDDDPPPF
;
A
#
# COMPACT_ATOMS: atom_id res chain seq x y z
N ALA A 1 12.60 -12.41 34.68
CA ALA A 1 11.23 -11.82 34.43
C ALA A 1 11.31 -10.50 33.65
N VAL A 2 12.00 -9.44 34.12
CA VAL A 2 12.03 -8.12 33.44
C VAL A 2 12.62 -8.20 32.03
N ARG A 3 13.66 -8.99 31.79
CA ARG A 3 14.26 -9.20 30.47
C ARG A 3 13.28 -9.87 29.50
N GLN A 4 12.58 -10.90 29.94
CA GLN A 4 11.53 -11.57 29.15
C GLN A 4 10.37 -10.63 28.78
N VAL A 5 9.94 -9.75 29.68
CA VAL A 5 8.89 -8.77 29.41
C VAL A 5 9.35 -7.77 28.35
N ARG A 6 10.60 -7.29 28.41
CA ARG A 6 11.17 -6.39 27.40
C ARG A 6 11.34 -7.06 26.04
N GLU A 7 11.72 -8.33 26.00
CA GLU A 7 11.83 -9.12 24.78
C GLU A 7 10.45 -9.30 24.15
N ARG A 8 9.44 -9.78 24.87
CA ARG A 8 8.06 -9.91 24.39
C ARG A 8 7.44 -8.58 23.93
N ALA A 9 7.81 -7.47 24.58
CA ALA A 9 7.36 -6.15 24.14
C ALA A 9 7.96 -5.72 22.78
N ARG A 10 9.11 -6.29 22.37
CA ARG A 10 9.72 -6.06 21.05
C ARG A 10 9.10 -6.92 19.95
N ASP A 11 8.49 -8.05 20.31
CA ASP A 11 7.90 -9.01 19.38
C ASP A 11 6.46 -8.64 18.97
N ARG A 12 6.01 -7.43 19.30
CA ARG A 12 4.70 -6.94 18.87
C ARG A 12 4.70 -6.77 17.36
N GLU A 13 3.69 -7.36 16.74
CA GLU A 13 3.53 -7.31 15.29
C GLU A 13 2.05 -7.36 14.90
N VAL A 14 1.76 -6.91 13.71
CA VAL A 14 0.50 -7.14 13.01
C VAL A 14 0.83 -7.64 11.63
N SER A 15 0.36 -8.84 11.31
CA SER A 15 0.52 -9.45 9.99
C SER A 15 -0.86 -9.65 9.37
N ILE A 16 -0.97 -9.30 8.09
CA ILE A 16 -2.22 -9.42 7.32
C ILE A 16 -1.88 -10.08 5.99
N TRP A 17 -2.58 -11.15 5.65
CA TRP A 17 -2.41 -11.84 4.38
C TRP A 17 -3.75 -12.30 3.81
N ASN A 18 -3.78 -12.49 2.50
CA ASN A 18 -4.95 -13.05 1.84
C ASN A 18 -4.97 -14.56 2.01
N SER A 19 -6.13 -15.10 2.30
CA SER A 19 -6.40 -16.53 2.38
C SER A 19 -7.25 -16.96 1.19
N ALA A 20 -7.62 -18.24 1.13
CA ALA A 20 -8.49 -18.77 0.08
C ALA A 20 -9.90 -18.15 0.13
N ASP A 21 -10.65 -18.30 -0.95
CA ASP A 21 -12.08 -18.00 -1.04
C ASP A 21 -12.47 -16.54 -0.72
N GLY A 22 -11.57 -15.60 -1.03
CA GLY A 22 -11.80 -14.16 -0.80
C GLY A 22 -11.72 -13.74 0.66
N MET A 23 -11.16 -14.59 1.52
CA MET A 23 -10.94 -14.29 2.92
C MET A 23 -9.57 -13.68 3.16
N GLY A 24 -9.41 -12.96 4.26
CA GLY A 24 -8.14 -12.47 4.76
C GLY A 24 -7.96 -12.85 6.22
N GLU A 25 -6.73 -13.08 6.62
CA GLU A 25 -6.37 -13.40 8.00
C GLU A 25 -5.59 -12.24 8.61
N VAL A 26 -5.88 -11.96 9.85
CA VAL A 26 -5.21 -10.94 10.66
C VAL A 26 -4.65 -11.59 11.91
N TYR A 27 -3.36 -11.54 12.05
CA TYR A 27 -2.65 -11.92 13.28
C TYR A 27 -2.08 -10.67 13.94
N ALA A 28 -2.30 -10.53 15.24
CA ALA A 28 -1.77 -9.41 16.00
C ALA A 28 -1.24 -9.84 17.36
N GLN A 29 -0.04 -9.41 17.70
CA GLN A 29 0.53 -9.50 19.04
C GLN A 29 0.71 -8.10 19.61
N LEU A 30 -0.16 -7.73 20.54
CA LEU A 30 -0.30 -6.39 21.11
C LEU A 30 0.05 -6.39 22.60
N TYR A 31 0.16 -5.20 23.18
CA TYR A 31 0.05 -5.10 24.63
C TYR A 31 -1.35 -5.53 25.08
N ALA A 32 -1.45 -6.12 26.28
CA ALA A 32 -2.74 -6.57 26.83
C ALA A 32 -3.77 -5.43 26.91
N THR A 33 -3.33 -4.21 27.21
CA THR A 33 -4.18 -3.01 27.23
C THR A 33 -4.73 -2.67 25.86
N ASP A 34 -3.91 -2.75 24.81
CA ASP A 34 -4.32 -2.45 23.44
C ASP A 34 -5.26 -3.53 22.91
N ALA A 35 -4.98 -4.81 23.23
CA ALA A 35 -5.86 -5.92 22.87
C ALA A 35 -7.24 -5.79 23.55
N GLN A 36 -7.29 -5.39 24.83
CA GLN A 36 -8.53 -5.10 25.52
C GLN A 36 -9.28 -3.90 24.95
N ALA A 37 -8.56 -2.84 24.60
CA ALA A 37 -9.16 -1.67 23.96
C ALA A 37 -9.76 -2.02 22.59
N LEU A 38 -9.05 -2.83 21.80
CA LEU A 38 -9.55 -3.33 20.52
C LEU A 38 -10.80 -4.18 20.71
N ASP A 39 -10.79 -5.13 21.66
CA ASP A 39 -11.94 -5.98 21.96
C ASP A 39 -13.17 -5.16 22.39
N ALA A 40 -12.98 -4.21 23.30
CA ALA A 40 -14.03 -3.31 23.74
C ALA A 40 -14.60 -2.47 22.58
N ARG A 41 -13.74 -1.99 21.69
CA ARG A 41 -14.18 -1.20 20.53
C ARG A 41 -14.95 -2.05 19.53
N LEU A 42 -14.51 -3.28 19.24
CA LEU A 42 -15.25 -4.21 18.39
C LEU A 42 -16.64 -4.51 18.97
N ASN A 43 -16.74 -4.78 20.27
CA ASN A 43 -18.02 -5.00 20.95
C ASN A 43 -18.93 -3.75 20.88
N ALA A 44 -18.37 -2.56 21.04
CA ALA A 44 -19.13 -1.31 20.90
C ALA A 44 -19.68 -1.13 19.48
N LEU A 45 -18.91 -1.45 18.43
CA LEU A 45 -19.38 -1.43 17.05
C LEU A 45 -20.49 -2.47 16.80
N VAL A 46 -20.30 -3.68 17.30
CA VAL A 46 -21.33 -4.75 17.21
C VAL A 46 -22.64 -4.33 17.85
N ALA A 47 -22.61 -3.59 18.95
CA ALA A 47 -23.80 -3.10 19.64
C ALA A 47 -24.57 -2.01 18.86
N THR A 48 -24.01 -1.45 17.78
CA THR A 48 -24.67 -0.41 16.97
C THR A 48 -25.70 -0.96 15.98
N VAL A 49 -25.73 -2.27 15.72
CA VAL A 49 -26.74 -2.89 14.85
C VAL A 49 -27.95 -3.36 15.64
N CYS A 50 -29.10 -3.47 14.98
CA CYS A 50 -30.35 -3.91 15.62
C CYS A 50 -30.35 -5.42 15.85
N ALA A 51 -31.30 -5.89 16.66
CA ALA A 51 -31.50 -7.31 16.98
C ALA A 51 -31.88 -8.16 15.75
N GLY A 52 -32.45 -7.55 14.70
CA GLY A 52 -32.83 -8.20 13.46
C GLY A 52 -31.66 -8.39 12.46
N ASP A 53 -30.43 -8.02 12.80
CA ASP A 53 -29.29 -8.26 11.93
C ASP A 53 -29.02 -9.77 11.78
N PRO A 54 -28.97 -10.32 10.54
CA PRO A 54 -28.89 -11.76 10.31
C PRO A 54 -27.55 -12.40 10.67
N ARG A 55 -26.50 -11.59 10.84
CA ARG A 55 -25.13 -12.09 11.12
C ARG A 55 -25.03 -12.59 12.56
N SER A 56 -24.23 -13.64 12.76
CA SER A 56 -23.82 -14.08 14.09
C SER A 56 -22.98 -12.99 14.79
N THR A 57 -22.81 -13.08 16.10
CA THR A 57 -21.93 -12.17 16.85
C THR A 57 -20.49 -12.19 16.32
N ASP A 58 -19.96 -13.37 15.97
CA ASP A 58 -18.60 -13.52 15.45
C ASP A 58 -18.47 -12.86 14.08
N GLN A 59 -19.46 -13.03 13.20
CA GLN A 59 -19.50 -12.35 11.90
C GLN A 59 -19.58 -10.83 12.05
N ARG A 60 -20.40 -10.35 13.00
CA ARG A 60 -20.48 -8.90 13.30
C ARG A 60 -19.15 -8.37 13.83
N ARG A 61 -18.43 -9.14 14.66
CA ARG A 61 -17.10 -8.76 15.16
C ARG A 61 -16.05 -8.72 14.04
N ALA A 62 -16.06 -9.66 13.10
CA ALA A 62 -15.21 -9.65 11.94
C ALA A 62 -15.48 -8.42 11.04
N ASP A 63 -16.75 -8.14 10.75
CA ASP A 63 -17.16 -6.96 9.99
C ASP A 63 -16.85 -5.65 10.75
N ALA A 64 -16.92 -5.64 12.08
CA ALA A 64 -16.57 -4.51 12.92
C ALA A 64 -15.07 -4.19 12.85
N LEU A 65 -14.20 -5.19 12.69
CA LEU A 65 -12.76 -4.95 12.47
C LEU A 65 -12.54 -4.21 11.15
N GLY A 66 -13.23 -4.60 10.08
CA GLY A 66 -13.19 -3.89 8.81
C GLY A 66 -13.77 -2.46 8.91
N ALA A 67 -14.86 -2.27 9.63
CA ALA A 67 -15.45 -0.96 9.87
C ALA A 67 -14.49 -0.05 10.66
N LEU A 68 -13.84 -0.58 11.70
CA LEU A 68 -12.82 0.12 12.48
C LEU A 68 -11.63 0.55 11.60
N ALA A 69 -11.13 -0.36 10.76
CA ALA A 69 -10.04 -0.06 9.82
C ALA A 69 -10.44 1.03 8.81
N ALA A 70 -11.73 1.12 8.47
CA ALA A 70 -12.29 2.16 7.62
C ALA A 70 -12.56 3.49 8.35
N GLY A 71 -12.28 3.57 9.65
CA GLY A 71 -12.53 4.76 10.49
C GLY A 71 -13.99 4.98 10.85
N ALA A 72 -14.83 3.92 10.76
CA ALA A 72 -16.24 4.01 11.08
C ALA A 72 -16.49 4.06 12.60
N ASP A 73 -17.50 4.82 13.00
CA ASP A 73 -17.97 4.94 14.36
C ASP A 73 -19.11 3.93 14.69
N ARG A 74 -19.69 3.32 13.66
CA ARG A 74 -20.76 2.31 13.75
C ARG A 74 -20.60 1.23 12.69
N LEU A 75 -21.23 0.07 12.93
CA LEU A 75 -21.34 -1.01 11.97
C LEU A 75 -22.65 -0.86 11.18
N ALA A 76 -22.62 -0.99 9.86
CA ALA A 76 -23.81 -1.01 9.03
C ALA A 76 -24.68 -2.23 9.38
N CYS A 77 -25.96 -2.03 9.65
CA CYS A 77 -26.93 -3.10 9.86
C CYS A 77 -27.27 -3.76 8.51
N ARG A 78 -27.53 -5.08 8.54
CA ARG A 78 -27.94 -5.88 7.38
C ARG A 78 -29.35 -6.49 7.57
N CYS A 79 -30.16 -5.89 8.43
CA CYS A 79 -31.56 -6.31 8.54
C CYS A 79 -32.39 -5.81 7.35
N ASP A 80 -33.48 -6.52 7.04
CA ASP A 80 -34.38 -6.19 5.92
C ASP A 80 -35.41 -5.10 6.27
N ASN A 81 -35.27 -4.45 7.43
CA ASN A 81 -36.19 -3.40 7.85
C ASN A 81 -35.80 -2.05 7.25
N PRO A 82 -36.58 -1.46 6.35
CA PRO A 82 -36.26 -0.17 5.70
C PRO A 82 -36.25 1.01 6.68
N ASP A 83 -36.92 0.89 7.84
CA ASP A 83 -36.98 1.91 8.89
C ASP A 83 -35.93 1.67 10.00
N CYS A 84 -34.90 0.86 9.74
CA CYS A 84 -33.89 0.55 10.75
C CYS A 84 -33.06 1.78 11.06
N ALA A 85 -33.04 2.24 12.30
CA ALA A 85 -32.23 3.38 12.75
C ALA A 85 -30.70 3.16 12.59
N ALA A 86 -30.29 1.89 12.43
CA ALA A 86 -28.89 1.51 12.16
C ALA A 86 -28.61 1.28 10.67
N GLU A 87 -29.57 1.60 9.78
CA GLU A 87 -29.37 1.58 8.34
C GLU A 87 -28.36 2.67 7.90
N GLY A 88 -27.70 2.39 6.82
CA GLY A 88 -26.75 3.29 6.20
C GLY A 88 -25.32 2.91 6.46
N ARG A 89 -24.52 3.04 5.39
CA ARG A 89 -23.10 2.73 5.40
C ARG A 89 -22.33 3.94 5.94
N PRO A 90 -21.50 3.79 6.97
CA PRO A 90 -20.62 4.87 7.38
C PRO A 90 -19.64 5.21 6.24
N VAL A 91 -19.34 6.49 6.09
CA VAL A 91 -18.36 6.95 5.11
C VAL A 91 -16.99 6.39 5.49
N SER A 92 -16.37 5.64 4.57
CA SER A 92 -15.03 5.11 4.76
C SER A 92 -14.00 6.01 4.08
N ALA A 93 -12.91 6.31 4.79
CA ALA A 93 -11.74 6.96 4.21
C ALA A 93 -10.89 5.99 3.35
N VAL A 94 -11.13 4.67 3.48
CA VAL A 94 -10.40 3.62 2.76
C VAL A 94 -11.26 3.11 1.61
N VAL A 95 -10.70 3.11 0.40
CA VAL A 95 -11.32 2.57 -0.81
C VAL A 95 -10.55 1.34 -1.27
N ILE A 96 -11.22 0.21 -1.33
CA ILE A 96 -10.68 -1.04 -1.89
C ILE A 96 -11.19 -1.19 -3.31
N HIS A 97 -10.27 -1.29 -4.27
CA HIS A 97 -10.61 -1.47 -5.68
C HIS A 97 -10.59 -2.96 -6.03
N VAL A 98 -11.68 -3.39 -6.66
CA VAL A 98 -11.88 -4.77 -7.14
C VAL A 98 -12.20 -4.70 -8.63
N VAL A 99 -11.54 -5.55 -9.43
CA VAL A 99 -11.87 -5.75 -10.85
C VAL A 99 -12.69 -7.01 -10.98
N ALA A 100 -13.85 -6.90 -11.61
CA ALA A 100 -14.76 -8.02 -11.81
C ALA A 100 -15.44 -7.94 -13.19
N GLU A 101 -15.86 -9.09 -13.71
CA GLU A 101 -16.72 -9.14 -14.88
C GLU A 101 -18.15 -8.69 -14.55
N GLN A 102 -18.79 -8.01 -15.50
CA GLN A 102 -20.16 -7.52 -15.32
C GLN A 102 -21.15 -8.65 -15.00
N ALA A 103 -20.95 -9.83 -15.57
CA ALA A 103 -21.80 -10.98 -15.30
C ALA A 103 -21.71 -11.41 -13.81
N SER A 104 -20.53 -11.46 -13.23
CA SER A 104 -20.33 -11.78 -11.81
C SER A 104 -20.89 -10.70 -10.90
N VAL A 105 -20.72 -9.41 -11.25
CA VAL A 105 -21.33 -8.28 -10.52
C VAL A 105 -22.86 -8.39 -10.48
N LYS A 106 -23.50 -8.89 -11.56
CA LYS A 106 -24.94 -9.10 -11.66
C LYS A 106 -25.44 -10.43 -11.08
N GLY A 107 -24.53 -11.25 -10.54
CA GLY A 107 -24.87 -12.56 -9.97
C GLY A 107 -25.14 -13.68 -10.97
N HIS A 108 -24.78 -13.49 -12.23
CA HIS A 108 -24.96 -14.50 -13.29
C HIS A 108 -23.65 -15.10 -13.80
N GLY A 109 -22.51 -14.51 -13.44
CA GLY A 109 -21.18 -14.97 -13.83
C GLY A 109 -20.58 -15.90 -12.79
N GLN A 110 -19.57 -16.67 -13.23
CA GLN A 110 -18.77 -17.55 -12.37
C GLN A 110 -17.30 -17.11 -12.28
N ALA A 111 -16.92 -16.07 -13.03
CA ALA A 111 -15.56 -15.55 -12.98
C ALA A 111 -15.28 -14.86 -11.66
N PRO A 112 -14.14 -15.18 -10.99
CA PRO A 112 -13.74 -14.50 -9.78
C PRO A 112 -13.36 -13.05 -10.08
N ALA A 113 -13.35 -12.20 -9.05
CA ALA A 113 -12.80 -10.88 -9.12
C ALA A 113 -11.37 -10.83 -8.57
N ALA A 114 -10.61 -9.80 -8.95
CA ALA A 114 -9.25 -9.57 -8.48
C ALA A 114 -9.16 -8.29 -7.65
N LEU A 115 -8.46 -8.34 -6.53
CA LEU A 115 -8.09 -7.17 -5.75
C LEU A 115 -6.96 -6.40 -6.45
N LEU A 116 -7.14 -5.10 -6.72
CA LEU A 116 -6.09 -4.27 -7.31
C LEU A 116 -4.96 -3.93 -6.32
N GLY A 117 -5.21 -4.03 -5.04
CA GLY A 117 -4.24 -3.70 -3.97
C GLY A 117 -3.50 -4.90 -3.40
N GLY A 118 -3.75 -6.11 -3.92
CA GLY A 118 -3.19 -7.37 -3.41
C GLY A 118 -3.26 -8.48 -4.44
N ASP A 119 -2.97 -9.70 -4.01
CA ASP A 119 -2.95 -10.93 -4.80
C ASP A 119 -4.20 -11.81 -4.61
N GLY A 120 -5.20 -11.30 -3.87
CA GLY A 120 -6.41 -12.05 -3.54
C GLY A 120 -7.41 -12.13 -4.68
N LEU A 121 -7.99 -13.31 -4.89
CA LEU A 121 -9.17 -13.53 -5.71
C LEU A 121 -10.42 -13.58 -4.84
N ILE A 122 -11.50 -13.02 -5.35
CA ILE A 122 -12.82 -13.00 -4.70
C ILE A 122 -13.76 -13.89 -5.50
N PRO A 123 -14.36 -14.94 -4.91
CA PRO A 123 -15.33 -15.79 -5.61
C PRO A 123 -16.52 -14.99 -6.15
N ALA A 124 -17.10 -15.47 -7.26
CA ALA A 124 -18.18 -14.77 -7.97
C ALA A 124 -19.41 -14.48 -7.07
N GLU A 125 -19.74 -15.40 -6.18
CA GLU A 125 -20.84 -15.28 -5.22
C GLU A 125 -20.62 -14.10 -4.26
N LEU A 126 -19.39 -13.95 -3.76
CA LEU A 126 -19.01 -12.83 -2.89
C LEU A 126 -18.95 -11.51 -3.68
N VAL A 127 -18.56 -11.55 -4.95
CA VAL A 127 -18.60 -10.36 -5.84
C VAL A 127 -20.01 -9.80 -5.94
N ALA A 128 -21.00 -10.65 -6.19
CA ALA A 128 -22.39 -10.25 -6.30
C ALA A 128 -22.92 -9.63 -5.00
N GLU A 129 -22.52 -10.18 -3.85
CA GLU A 129 -22.88 -9.64 -2.54
C GLU A 129 -22.25 -8.26 -2.30
N LEU A 130 -20.95 -8.15 -2.53
CA LEU A 130 -20.23 -6.87 -2.38
C LEU A 130 -20.75 -5.79 -3.32
N ALA A 131 -21.16 -6.16 -4.54
CA ALA A 131 -21.68 -5.25 -5.55
C ALA A 131 -22.97 -4.54 -5.14
N LYS A 132 -23.78 -5.14 -4.23
CA LYS A 132 -25.04 -4.53 -3.73
C LYS A 132 -24.79 -3.17 -3.07
N THR A 133 -23.64 -2.98 -2.47
CA THR A 133 -23.30 -1.75 -1.72
C THR A 133 -22.06 -1.01 -2.26
N ALA A 134 -21.38 -1.56 -3.28
CA ALA A 134 -20.19 -0.95 -3.85
C ALA A 134 -20.54 0.15 -4.86
N GLY A 135 -19.65 1.14 -4.98
CA GLY A 135 -19.66 2.07 -6.11
C GLY A 135 -19.16 1.35 -7.37
N LEU A 136 -20.02 1.17 -8.36
CA LEU A 136 -19.66 0.50 -9.61
C LEU A 136 -19.13 1.51 -10.62
N GLN A 137 -17.96 1.23 -11.20
CA GLN A 137 -17.37 2.05 -12.25
C GLN A 137 -17.03 1.17 -13.47
N PRO A 138 -17.71 1.36 -14.61
CA PRO A 138 -17.35 0.66 -15.84
C PRO A 138 -15.94 1.01 -16.31
N ILE A 139 -15.21 0.00 -16.78
CA ILE A 139 -13.88 0.15 -17.37
C ILE A 139 -14.00 -0.13 -18.87
N PRO A 140 -14.31 0.88 -19.71
CA PRO A 140 -14.35 0.71 -21.15
C PRO A 140 -12.94 0.52 -21.71
N VAL A 141 -12.82 -0.26 -22.79
CA VAL A 141 -11.57 -0.35 -23.55
C VAL A 141 -11.29 1.05 -24.15
N PRO A 142 -10.12 1.65 -23.87
CA PRO A 142 -9.84 2.99 -24.37
C PRO A 142 -9.67 3.01 -25.88
N ALA A 143 -10.21 4.03 -26.53
CA ALA A 143 -10.02 4.29 -27.95
C ALA A 143 -9.13 5.53 -28.15
N GLY A 144 -8.00 5.34 -28.85
CA GLY A 144 -7.14 6.45 -29.25
C GLY A 144 -6.19 6.96 -28.18
N THR A 145 -5.60 8.12 -28.49
CA THR A 145 -4.55 8.76 -27.68
C THR A 145 -5.07 9.93 -26.88
N GLU A 146 -4.44 10.16 -25.73
CA GLU A 146 -4.65 11.38 -24.95
C GLU A 146 -3.52 12.39 -25.16
N PRO A 147 -3.80 13.70 -25.16
CA PRO A 147 -2.81 14.72 -25.53
C PRO A 147 -1.75 14.99 -24.45
N GLY A 148 -2.05 14.68 -23.19
CA GLY A 148 -1.18 14.99 -22.04
C GLY A 148 -0.21 13.89 -21.70
N TYR A 149 0.85 14.23 -20.97
CA TYR A 149 1.79 13.26 -20.38
C TYR A 149 1.08 12.36 -19.35
N ARG A 150 0.24 12.96 -18.51
CA ARG A 150 -0.50 12.20 -17.49
C ARG A 150 -1.77 11.61 -18.12
N PRO A 151 -1.96 10.29 -18.03
CA PRO A 151 -3.20 9.68 -18.49
C PRO A 151 -4.38 10.16 -17.65
N SER A 152 -5.56 10.21 -18.29
CA SER A 152 -6.82 10.45 -17.58
C SER A 152 -7.07 9.36 -16.52
N VAL A 153 -7.98 9.67 -15.59
CA VAL A 153 -8.39 8.71 -14.55
C VAL A 153 -8.94 7.42 -15.18
N LYS A 154 -9.67 7.54 -16.30
CA LYS A 154 -10.26 6.39 -17.03
C LYS A 154 -9.17 5.50 -17.65
N LEU A 155 -8.22 6.10 -18.37
CA LEU A 155 -7.11 5.37 -18.98
C LEU A 155 -6.20 4.75 -17.90
N ALA A 156 -5.94 5.48 -16.82
CA ALA A 156 -5.17 4.97 -15.68
C ALA A 156 -5.86 3.77 -15.00
N ALA A 157 -7.17 3.82 -14.82
CA ALA A 157 -7.96 2.71 -14.26
C ALA A 157 -7.91 1.47 -15.17
N PHE A 158 -8.06 1.68 -16.50
CA PHE A 158 -7.95 0.60 -17.47
C PHE A 158 -6.58 -0.08 -17.43
N VAL A 159 -5.49 0.69 -17.49
CA VAL A 159 -4.12 0.12 -17.49
C VAL A 159 -3.86 -0.64 -16.18
N ARG A 160 -4.30 -0.13 -15.02
CA ARG A 160 -4.16 -0.84 -13.75
C ARG A 160 -4.99 -2.12 -13.69
N ALA A 161 -6.22 -2.09 -14.19
CA ALA A 161 -7.10 -3.27 -14.25
C ALA A 161 -6.59 -4.34 -15.22
N ARG A 162 -6.01 -3.91 -16.36
CA ARG A 162 -5.36 -4.82 -17.32
C ARG A 162 -4.11 -5.46 -16.72
N ASP A 163 -3.25 -4.67 -16.11
CA ASP A 163 -1.93 -5.14 -15.67
C ASP A 163 -1.96 -5.88 -14.34
N LEU A 164 -2.87 -5.55 -13.43
CA LEU A 164 -3.05 -6.03 -12.04
C LEU A 164 -1.80 -5.86 -11.16
N THR A 165 -0.61 -6.07 -11.72
CA THR A 165 0.69 -5.99 -11.03
C THR A 165 1.71 -5.23 -11.87
N CYS A 166 2.90 -5.01 -11.30
CA CYS A 166 4.06 -4.52 -12.02
C CYS A 166 4.40 -5.42 -13.21
N ARG A 167 4.68 -4.81 -14.37
CA ARG A 167 4.94 -5.54 -15.63
C ARG A 167 6.38 -6.00 -15.80
N ALA A 168 7.26 -5.74 -14.84
CA ALA A 168 8.62 -6.27 -14.87
C ALA A 168 8.64 -7.79 -14.62
N PRO A 169 9.54 -8.54 -15.27
CA PRO A 169 9.65 -9.98 -15.06
C PRO A 169 9.80 -10.35 -13.58
N GLY A 170 8.96 -11.29 -13.11
CA GLY A 170 9.02 -11.82 -11.75
C GLY A 170 8.61 -10.82 -10.63
N CYS A 171 7.91 -9.73 -10.97
CA CYS A 171 7.42 -8.77 -9.99
C CYS A 171 5.90 -8.81 -9.88
N ASP A 172 5.43 -9.06 -8.68
CA ASP A 172 4.02 -9.17 -8.30
C ASP A 172 3.47 -7.94 -7.55
N ARG A 173 4.26 -6.84 -7.46
CA ARG A 173 3.81 -5.63 -6.76
C ARG A 173 2.51 -5.11 -7.35
N PRO A 174 1.47 -4.89 -6.52
CA PRO A 174 0.15 -4.47 -6.97
C PRO A 174 0.15 -3.21 -7.84
N ALA A 175 -0.71 -3.16 -8.86
CA ALA A 175 -0.80 -2.03 -9.80
C ALA A 175 -1.15 -0.70 -9.11
N THR A 176 -1.84 -0.73 -7.97
CA THR A 176 -2.13 0.45 -7.14
C THR A 176 -0.88 1.11 -6.56
N GLN A 177 0.21 0.35 -6.42
CA GLN A 177 1.52 0.80 -5.91
C GLN A 177 2.51 1.07 -7.05
N CYS A 178 2.03 1.08 -8.30
CA CYS A 178 2.85 1.27 -9.49
C CYS A 178 2.63 2.64 -10.11
N ASP A 179 3.73 3.18 -10.67
CA ASP A 179 3.67 4.30 -11.62
C ASP A 179 3.12 3.77 -12.96
N LEU A 180 2.46 4.64 -13.73
CA LEU A 180 2.11 4.37 -15.12
C LEU A 180 3.25 4.89 -16.00
N ASP A 181 3.97 3.97 -16.61
CA ASP A 181 5.15 4.24 -17.41
C ASP A 181 4.88 4.13 -18.91
N HIS A 182 5.41 5.08 -19.69
CA HIS A 182 5.38 5.04 -21.14
C HIS A 182 6.48 4.11 -21.67
N THR A 183 6.12 3.10 -22.45
CA THR A 183 7.11 2.19 -23.09
C THR A 183 8.02 2.94 -24.05
N ILE A 184 7.45 3.74 -24.92
CA ILE A 184 8.17 4.79 -25.66
C ILE A 184 7.96 6.08 -24.87
N ALA A 185 9.03 6.64 -24.34
CA ALA A 185 8.93 7.79 -23.46
C ALA A 185 8.19 8.97 -24.13
N PHE A 186 7.32 9.64 -23.37
CA PHE A 186 6.57 10.78 -23.87
C PHE A 186 7.49 11.90 -24.39
N ALA A 187 8.66 12.07 -23.77
CA ALA A 187 9.67 12.99 -24.21
C ALA A 187 10.29 12.63 -25.57
N ASP A 188 10.22 11.35 -25.95
CA ASP A 188 10.70 10.83 -27.23
C ASP A 188 9.56 10.72 -28.26
N GLY A 189 8.44 11.41 -28.02
CA GLY A 189 7.27 11.41 -28.88
C GLY A 189 6.32 10.25 -28.66
N GLY A 190 6.52 9.43 -27.64
CA GLY A 190 5.60 8.36 -27.28
C GLY A 190 4.24 8.89 -26.85
N ALA A 191 3.18 8.32 -27.39
CA ALA A 191 1.80 8.74 -27.12
C ALA A 191 1.32 8.24 -25.75
N THR A 192 0.47 9.01 -25.08
CA THR A 192 -0.32 8.54 -23.93
C THR A 192 -1.48 7.72 -24.44
N HIS A 193 -1.26 6.41 -24.57
CA HIS A 193 -2.14 5.43 -25.18
C HIS A 193 -2.05 4.10 -24.44
N ALA A 194 -3.14 3.33 -24.42
CA ALA A 194 -3.17 2.05 -23.67
C ALA A 194 -2.08 1.07 -24.10
N ALA A 195 -1.75 0.98 -25.40
CA ALA A 195 -0.69 0.15 -25.93
C ALA A 195 0.73 0.71 -25.70
N ASN A 196 0.88 1.90 -25.11
CA ASN A 196 2.16 2.49 -24.76
C ASN A 196 2.33 2.74 -23.26
N LEU A 197 1.32 2.39 -22.45
CA LEU A 197 1.34 2.53 -20.99
C LEU A 197 1.36 1.17 -20.30
N LYS A 198 2.15 1.05 -19.24
CA LYS A 198 2.24 -0.13 -18.38
C LYS A 198 2.48 0.23 -16.93
N CYS A 199 2.11 -0.65 -16.01
CA CYS A 199 2.38 -0.50 -14.59
C CYS A 199 3.83 -0.92 -14.26
N LEU A 200 4.62 -0.03 -13.68
CA LEU A 200 5.93 -0.34 -13.12
C LEU A 200 6.02 0.14 -11.67
N CYS A 201 6.41 -0.74 -10.77
CA CYS A 201 6.73 -0.30 -9.41
C CYS A 201 7.94 0.64 -9.43
N ARG A 202 8.10 1.46 -8.40
CA ARG A 202 9.15 2.49 -8.36
C ARG A 202 10.55 1.95 -8.66
N LEU A 203 10.89 0.76 -8.18
CA LEU A 203 12.18 0.12 -8.47
C LEU A 203 12.34 -0.15 -9.97
N HIS A 204 11.37 -0.84 -10.58
CA HIS A 204 11.46 -1.24 -11.98
C HIS A 204 11.29 -0.07 -12.94
N HIS A 205 10.54 0.96 -12.57
CA HIS A 205 10.49 2.22 -13.32
C HIS A 205 11.88 2.89 -13.38
N LEU A 206 12.62 2.92 -12.26
CA LEU A 206 13.99 3.46 -12.25
C LEU A 206 14.96 2.58 -13.03
N LEU A 207 14.83 1.24 -12.98
CA LEU A 207 15.66 0.33 -13.76
C LEU A 207 15.41 0.50 -15.27
N ALA A 208 14.16 0.63 -15.69
CA ALA A 208 13.81 0.89 -17.08
C ALA A 208 14.34 2.25 -17.56
N THR A 209 14.27 3.28 -16.71
CA THR A 209 14.71 4.64 -17.09
C THR A 209 16.22 4.79 -17.13
N PHE A 210 16.98 4.17 -16.20
CA PHE A 210 18.38 4.51 -15.97
C PHE A 210 19.37 3.36 -16.07
N CYS A 211 18.89 2.10 -16.06
CA CYS A 211 19.77 0.93 -16.00
C CYS A 211 19.78 0.10 -17.29
N GLY A 212 19.35 0.68 -18.41
CA GLY A 212 19.45 0.06 -19.72
C GLY A 212 18.42 -1.05 -19.99
N TRP A 213 17.37 -1.18 -19.17
CA TRP A 213 16.23 -2.06 -19.46
C TRP A 213 15.45 -1.47 -20.63
N ARG A 214 15.20 -2.27 -21.64
CA ARG A 214 14.38 -1.89 -22.80
C ARG A 214 13.12 -2.70 -22.84
N ALA A 215 12.04 -2.09 -23.28
CA ALA A 215 10.74 -2.72 -23.39
C ALA A 215 10.13 -2.44 -24.76
N GLN A 216 9.50 -3.43 -25.34
CA GLN A 216 8.58 -3.31 -26.47
C GLN A 216 7.20 -3.78 -25.99
N GLN A 217 6.19 -2.98 -26.16
CA GLN A 217 4.83 -3.32 -25.77
C GLN A 217 3.98 -3.59 -27.01
N LEU A 218 3.20 -4.67 -26.95
CA LEU A 218 2.24 -5.03 -27.97
C LEU A 218 0.86 -4.41 -27.67
N PRO A 219 -0.04 -4.29 -28.66
CA PRO A 219 -1.35 -3.67 -28.50
C PRO A 219 -2.26 -4.34 -27.45
N ASP A 220 -2.04 -5.61 -27.14
CA ASP A 220 -2.74 -6.39 -26.11
C ASP A 220 -2.20 -6.16 -24.68
N GLY A 221 -1.14 -5.36 -24.53
CA GLY A 221 -0.47 -5.09 -23.27
C GLY A 221 0.67 -6.07 -22.93
N THR A 222 0.95 -7.07 -23.78
CA THR A 222 2.15 -7.92 -23.64
C THR A 222 3.41 -7.07 -23.75
N VAL A 223 4.38 -7.32 -22.88
CA VAL A 223 5.65 -6.58 -22.86
C VAL A 223 6.81 -7.54 -23.07
N ILE A 224 7.62 -7.24 -24.09
CA ILE A 224 8.87 -7.92 -24.40
C ILE A 224 10.00 -7.06 -23.79
N TRP A 225 10.69 -7.62 -22.82
CA TRP A 225 11.80 -6.98 -22.12
C TRP A 225 13.13 -7.44 -22.69
N THR A 226 14.05 -6.51 -22.88
CA THR A 226 15.45 -6.78 -23.12
C THR A 226 16.28 -6.16 -22.00
N LEU A 227 16.91 -6.99 -21.19
CA LEU A 227 17.71 -6.59 -20.04
C LEU A 227 19.17 -6.35 -20.45
N PRO A 228 19.97 -5.67 -19.61
CA PRO A 228 21.41 -5.60 -19.79
C PRO A 228 22.00 -7.02 -19.91
N GLY A 229 22.80 -7.25 -20.96
CA GLY A 229 23.29 -8.61 -21.31
C GLY A 229 22.45 -9.33 -22.36
N ASN A 230 21.48 -8.62 -22.97
CA ASN A 230 20.62 -9.10 -24.06
C ASN A 230 19.69 -10.29 -23.69
N GLN A 231 19.44 -10.50 -22.41
CA GLN A 231 18.43 -11.46 -21.97
C GLN A 231 17.03 -10.91 -22.25
N THR A 232 16.20 -11.75 -22.86
CA THR A 232 14.83 -11.38 -23.25
C THR A 232 13.81 -12.12 -22.40
N TYR A 233 12.81 -11.40 -21.92
CA TYR A 233 11.67 -11.93 -21.18
C TYR A 233 10.37 -11.40 -21.78
N VAL A 234 9.33 -12.23 -21.75
CA VAL A 234 7.99 -11.83 -22.17
C VAL A 234 7.07 -11.89 -20.96
N THR A 235 6.34 -10.81 -20.72
CA THR A 235 5.33 -10.77 -19.66
C THR A 235 3.97 -10.43 -20.26
N THR A 236 2.94 -11.22 -19.93
CA THR A 236 1.55 -10.98 -20.30
C THR A 236 0.85 -10.13 -19.23
N PRO A 237 -0.19 -9.36 -19.54
CA PRO A 237 -0.99 -8.69 -18.51
C PRO A 237 -1.50 -9.66 -17.46
N GLY A 238 -1.55 -9.22 -16.18
CA GLY A 238 -2.05 -10.07 -15.10
C GLY A 238 -3.51 -10.47 -15.28
N SER A 239 -4.29 -9.64 -15.98
CA SER A 239 -5.70 -9.93 -16.30
C SER A 239 -5.90 -10.90 -17.47
N ALA A 240 -4.85 -11.31 -18.17
CA ALA A 240 -5.00 -12.12 -19.40
C ALA A 240 -5.80 -13.42 -19.21
N LEU A 241 -5.71 -14.04 -18.02
CA LEU A 241 -6.47 -15.26 -17.71
C LEU A 241 -7.82 -14.97 -17.05
N LEU A 242 -7.92 -13.89 -16.26
CA LEU A 242 -9.11 -13.57 -15.46
C LEU A 242 -10.09 -12.69 -16.22
N PHE A 243 -9.58 -11.72 -16.98
CA PHE A 243 -10.37 -10.70 -17.69
C PHE A 243 -9.84 -10.49 -19.11
N PRO A 244 -9.92 -11.50 -19.99
CA PRO A 244 -9.31 -11.44 -21.33
C PRO A 244 -9.83 -10.28 -22.17
N ALA A 245 -11.04 -9.79 -21.91
CA ALA A 245 -11.58 -8.59 -22.56
C ALA A 245 -10.73 -7.32 -22.34
N LEU A 246 -10.00 -7.21 -21.23
CA LEU A 246 -9.08 -6.10 -20.97
C LEU A 246 -7.76 -6.23 -21.76
N CYS A 247 -7.48 -7.39 -22.32
CA CYS A 247 -6.30 -7.67 -23.15
C CYS A 247 -6.61 -7.65 -24.65
N THR A 248 -7.81 -7.22 -25.03
CA THR A 248 -8.14 -6.98 -26.43
C THR A 248 -7.22 -5.89 -26.99
N PRO A 249 -6.62 -6.08 -28.18
CA PRO A 249 -5.76 -5.09 -28.79
C PRO A 249 -6.43 -3.72 -28.89
N THR A 250 -5.81 -2.69 -28.31
CA THR A 250 -6.33 -1.33 -28.27
C THR A 250 -5.90 -0.47 -29.49
N GLY A 251 -5.36 -1.13 -30.52
CA GLY A 251 -4.74 -0.50 -31.67
C GLY A 251 -3.28 -0.11 -31.44
N ASP A 252 -2.57 0.14 -32.52
CA ASP A 252 -1.21 0.64 -32.43
C ASP A 252 -1.17 2.09 -31.98
N PRO A 253 -0.26 2.46 -31.07
CA PRO A 253 -0.04 3.85 -30.74
C PRO A 253 0.49 4.59 -31.97
N PRO A 254 0.18 5.89 -32.17
CA PRO A 254 0.78 6.68 -33.22
C PRO A 254 2.30 6.58 -33.17
N ARG A 255 2.93 6.57 -34.36
CA ARG A 255 4.39 6.59 -34.43
C ARG A 255 4.94 7.79 -33.67
N PRO A 256 6.08 7.63 -32.97
CA PRO A 256 6.70 8.74 -32.26
C PRO A 256 6.93 9.91 -33.20
N ASP A 257 6.61 11.12 -32.72
CA ASP A 257 6.87 12.34 -33.46
C ASP A 257 8.38 12.67 -33.39
N PRO A 258 9.12 12.59 -34.52
CA PRO A 258 10.55 12.84 -34.53
C PRO A 258 10.91 14.27 -34.09
N ALA A 259 10.01 15.25 -34.25
CA ALA A 259 10.22 16.62 -33.80
C ALA A 259 10.26 16.76 -32.26
N ARG A 260 9.68 15.78 -31.53
CA ARG A 260 9.78 15.72 -30.07
C ARG A 260 11.04 15.00 -29.57
N ALA A 261 11.60 14.09 -30.38
CA ALA A 261 12.79 13.32 -30.06
C ALA A 261 14.06 14.18 -29.95
N ASP A 262 14.10 15.30 -30.66
CA ASP A 262 15.27 16.19 -30.74
C ASP A 262 15.54 16.98 -29.43
N ARG A 263 14.64 16.91 -28.44
CA ARG A 263 14.82 17.54 -27.12
C ARG A 263 15.58 16.66 -26.12
N ARG A 264 16.09 15.50 -26.53
CA ARG A 264 16.83 14.56 -25.67
C ARG A 264 18.11 15.15 -25.09
N GLY A 265 18.84 15.97 -25.85
CA GLY A 265 20.12 16.53 -25.43
C GLY A 265 20.07 17.42 -24.18
N GLN A 266 18.88 17.94 -23.84
CA GLN A 266 18.73 18.85 -22.69
C GLN A 266 18.22 18.16 -21.43
N ARG A 267 17.70 16.92 -21.49
CA ARG A 267 17.04 16.24 -20.37
C ARG A 267 17.84 15.12 -19.71
N THR A 268 18.87 14.58 -20.34
CA THR A 268 19.80 13.64 -19.70
C THR A 268 20.59 14.26 -18.54
N ALA A 269 20.53 15.60 -18.40
CA ALA A 269 21.09 16.33 -17.27
C ALA A 269 20.22 16.30 -16.00
N MET A 270 19.04 15.69 -16.00
CA MET A 270 18.06 15.83 -14.90
C MET A 270 18.05 14.68 -13.88
N MET A 271 18.99 13.74 -13.95
CA MET A 271 19.28 12.96 -12.74
C MET A 271 20.06 13.88 -11.79
N PRO A 272 19.54 14.19 -10.59
CA PRO A 272 20.37 14.89 -9.61
C PRO A 272 21.61 14.01 -9.39
N ARG A 273 22.74 14.45 -9.90
CA ARG A 273 24.03 13.83 -9.55
C ARG A 273 24.12 13.95 -8.04
N ARG A 274 24.28 12.83 -7.37
CA ARG A 274 24.53 12.86 -5.94
C ARG A 274 25.69 13.80 -5.69
N ALA A 275 25.49 14.84 -4.91
CA ALA A 275 26.54 15.80 -4.53
C ALA A 275 27.70 15.09 -3.80
N SER A 276 27.44 13.88 -3.26
CA SER A 276 28.42 13.06 -2.56
C SER A 276 28.18 11.56 -2.83
N THR A 277 29.27 10.80 -2.83
CA THR A 277 29.21 9.33 -2.95
C THR A 277 28.60 8.69 -1.70
N ARG A 278 28.16 7.41 -1.79
CA ARG A 278 27.72 6.64 -0.61
C ARG A 278 28.79 6.60 0.49
N ALA A 279 30.06 6.47 0.10
CA ALA A 279 31.18 6.46 1.04
C ALA A 279 31.32 7.80 1.77
N GLN A 280 31.23 8.91 1.04
CA GLN A 280 31.25 10.25 1.62
C GLN A 280 30.06 10.50 2.57
N ASN A 281 28.83 10.15 2.16
CA ASN A 281 27.67 10.28 3.03
C ASN A 281 27.79 9.43 4.29
N ARG A 282 28.31 8.20 4.18
CA ARG A 282 28.58 7.36 5.33
C ARG A 282 29.65 7.96 6.24
N ALA A 283 30.72 8.51 5.66
CA ALA A 283 31.77 9.19 6.42
C ALA A 283 31.24 10.42 7.17
N HIS A 284 30.41 11.25 6.51
CA HIS A 284 29.73 12.38 7.13
C HIS A 284 28.80 11.97 8.28
N TYR A 285 28.01 10.90 8.07
CA TYR A 285 27.14 10.39 9.12
C TYR A 285 27.94 9.91 10.34
N ILE A 286 29.02 9.13 10.11
CA ILE A 286 29.89 8.64 11.17
C ILE A 286 30.58 9.82 11.90
N ALA A 287 31.04 10.82 11.17
CA ALA A 287 31.66 12.00 11.77
C ALA A 287 30.68 12.81 12.64
N ALA A 288 29.46 13.02 12.15
CA ALA A 288 28.41 13.69 12.91
C ALA A 288 28.02 12.92 14.18
N GLU A 289 27.94 11.58 14.10
CA GLU A 289 27.66 10.72 15.25
C GLU A 289 28.78 10.77 16.30
N ARG A 290 30.03 10.69 15.85
CA ARG A 290 31.20 10.85 16.72
C ARG A 290 31.23 12.21 17.41
N HIS A 291 30.88 13.27 16.68
CA HIS A 291 30.80 14.62 17.25
C HIS A 291 29.72 14.74 18.33
N ARG A 292 28.53 14.23 18.08
CA ARG A 292 27.45 14.17 19.08
C ARG A 292 27.83 13.40 20.32
N ASN A 293 28.42 12.23 20.16
CA ASN A 293 28.87 11.40 21.26
C ASN A 293 30.01 12.07 22.05
N HIS A 294 30.92 12.78 21.38
CA HIS A 294 31.96 13.55 22.06
C HIS A 294 31.34 14.72 22.89
N GLN A 295 30.40 15.46 22.33
CA GLN A 295 29.70 16.51 23.06
C GLN A 295 28.93 15.96 24.27
N ALA A 296 28.21 14.84 24.10
CA ALA A 296 27.49 14.20 25.20
C ALA A 296 28.43 13.78 26.35
N ARG A 297 29.61 13.22 26.02
CA ARG A 297 30.62 12.86 27.03
C ARG A 297 31.17 14.07 27.74
N ARG A 298 31.41 15.18 27.03
CA ARG A 298 31.87 16.46 27.65
C ARG A 298 30.84 17.00 28.62
N ILE A 299 29.56 17.02 28.22
CA ILE A 299 28.45 17.45 29.09
C ILE A 299 28.36 16.57 30.33
N ALA A 300 28.39 15.23 30.15
CA ALA A 300 28.36 14.29 31.27
C ALA A 300 29.54 14.51 32.23
N HIS A 301 30.74 14.76 31.70
CA HIS A 301 31.93 14.99 32.52
C HIS A 301 31.80 16.31 33.32
N VAL A 302 31.30 17.39 32.72
CA VAL A 302 31.03 18.66 33.39
C VAL A 302 29.99 18.50 34.52
N VAL A 303 28.88 17.79 34.23
CA VAL A 303 27.82 17.51 35.21
C VAL A 303 28.39 16.70 36.40
N THR A 304 29.25 15.69 36.13
CA THR A 304 29.88 14.92 37.21
C THR A 304 30.84 15.76 38.05
N GLN A 305 31.61 16.65 37.43
CA GLN A 305 32.51 17.53 38.16
C GLN A 305 31.75 18.59 39.03
N THR A 306 30.64 19.12 38.52
CA THR A 306 29.81 20.06 39.29
C THR A 306 29.08 19.37 40.44
N ALA A 307 28.69 18.09 40.25
CA ALA A 307 28.10 17.31 41.36
C ALA A 307 29.10 16.97 42.47
N THR A 308 30.41 16.80 42.13
CA THR A 308 31.47 16.50 43.11
C THR A 308 31.96 17.74 43.85
N THR A 309 31.64 18.95 43.37
CA THR A 309 32.01 20.23 44.00
C THR A 309 30.89 20.89 44.82
N ALA A 310 29.73 20.25 44.95
CA ALA A 310 28.69 20.68 45.85
C ALA A 310 29.18 20.47 47.31
N PRO A 311 29.17 21.48 48.20
CA PRO A 311 29.56 21.30 49.56
C PRO A 311 28.61 20.31 50.24
N GLU A 312 29.18 19.29 50.90
CA GLU A 312 28.42 18.43 51.80
C GLU A 312 27.81 19.31 52.91
N THR A 313 26.52 19.50 52.87
CA THR A 313 25.81 20.06 54.03
C THR A 313 25.76 18.93 55.08
N ASN A 314 26.72 18.96 56.01
CA ASN A 314 26.68 18.21 57.24
C ASN A 314 25.48 18.69 58.09
N GLY A 315 24.29 18.14 57.79
CA GLY A 315 23.19 18.15 58.73
C GLY A 315 23.42 17.10 59.83
N PRO A 316 23.01 17.36 61.06
CA PRO A 316 23.08 16.33 62.07
C PRO A 316 22.31 15.06 61.67
N PRO A 317 22.74 13.86 62.11
CA PRO A 317 22.04 12.62 61.80
C PRO A 317 20.60 12.69 62.35
N PRO A 318 19.62 12.13 61.65
CA PRO A 318 18.23 12.07 62.12
C PRO A 318 18.16 11.24 63.40
N ASP A 319 17.31 11.73 64.33
CA ASP A 319 17.06 11.09 65.63
C ASP A 319 16.46 9.71 65.40
N PRO A 320 16.94 8.65 66.09
CA PRO A 320 16.48 7.26 65.84
C PRO A 320 15.03 6.99 66.26
N ASP A 321 14.31 7.98 66.84
CA ASP A 321 12.93 7.80 67.31
C ASP A 321 11.83 8.36 66.35
N ASP A 322 12.17 8.77 65.10
CA ASP A 322 11.23 9.28 64.11
C ASP A 322 10.82 8.25 63.04
N ASP A 323 10.63 7.00 63.46
CA ASP A 323 10.01 5.97 62.58
C ASP A 323 8.48 6.11 62.66
N PRO A 324 7.78 6.36 61.51
CA PRO A 324 6.33 6.34 61.51
C PRO A 324 5.79 4.95 61.73
N PRO A 325 4.67 4.74 62.44
CA PRO A 325 4.15 3.45 62.77
C PRO A 325 3.75 2.66 61.49
N PRO A 326 3.89 1.30 61.51
CA PRO A 326 3.56 0.49 60.35
C PRO A 326 2.05 0.39 60.15
N PHE A 327 1.56 0.80 58.97
CA PHE A 327 0.30 0.35 58.41
C PHE A 327 0.51 -0.22 57.01
#